data_d754f52807089da0eb19eb705e0c5ae7
#
_entry.id   d754f52807089da0eb19eb705e0c5ae7
#
_cell.length_a   1.000
_cell.length_b   1.000
_cell.length_c   1.000
_cell.angle_alpha   90.00
_cell.angle_beta   90.00
_cell.angle_gamma   90.00
#
_symmetry.space_group_name_H-M   'P 1'
#
loop_
_entity.id
_entity.type
_entity.pdbx_description
1 polymer ?
#
loop_
_entity_poly.entity_id
_entity_poly.type
_entity_poly.pdbx_seq_one_letter_code
_entity_poly.pdbx_strand_id
1 'polypeptide(L)'
;LLIISTITITAGFKLKHRDGRRILFGWAGMADADAEYTVPTTAEGWQHMLTVPREVTLHEGRLRQNPVKELDAMRLQQLPCKAGEMAVVPDTVFDLEIGGMKGPFELRLNESCVLSFDGKLVSLRFEDELGSGRQCRRAEASDVRNVRVLADTSILEIYVNDGETVFTSRWFPKEAQRTVLLKGQGDCRLWQLQKESFIQL
;
A
#
# COMPACT_ATOMS: atom_id res chain seq x y z
N LEU A 1 21.27 6.64 5.38
CA LEU A 1 21.06 5.53 4.43
C LEU A 1 19.57 5.36 4.25
N LEU A 2 19.04 5.80 3.12
CA LEU A 2 17.62 5.73 2.85
C LEU A 2 17.30 4.28 2.50
N ILE A 3 16.79 3.50 3.45
CA ILE A 3 16.26 2.17 3.15
C ILE A 3 14.86 2.39 2.57
N ILE A 4 14.83 2.63 1.26
CA ILE A 4 13.64 2.43 0.47
C ILE A 4 13.55 0.92 0.33
N SER A 5 12.80 0.26 1.20
CA SER A 5 12.51 -1.17 1.07
C SER A 5 11.47 -1.34 -0.03
N THR A 6 11.86 -1.33 -1.10
CA THR A 6 12.05 -2.05 -2.34
C THR A 6 10.81 -2.75 -2.89
N ILE A 7 10.01 -2.05 -3.64
CA ILE A 7 10.01 -2.35 -5.06
C ILE A 7 11.17 -1.52 -5.58
N THR A 8 12.03 -2.11 -6.37
CA THR A 8 13.04 -1.35 -7.07
C THR A 8 12.30 -0.33 -7.93
N ILE A 9 12.12 0.89 -7.41
CA ILE A 9 11.71 2.01 -8.23
C ILE A 9 12.93 2.30 -9.09
N THR A 10 13.11 1.50 -10.13
CA THR A 10 14.22 1.64 -11.07
C THR A 10 14.04 2.86 -11.98
N ALA A 11 12.83 3.38 -12.04
CA ALA A 11 12.54 4.65 -12.69
C ALA A 11 11.34 5.33 -12.03
N GLY A 12 11.47 6.57 -11.65
CA GLY A 12 10.39 7.40 -11.14
C GLY A 12 10.39 8.74 -11.87
N PHE A 13 9.21 9.22 -12.24
CA PHE A 13 9.04 10.57 -12.77
C PHE A 13 8.75 11.51 -11.61
N LYS A 14 9.59 12.55 -11.46
CA LYS A 14 9.38 13.61 -10.50
C LYS A 14 8.87 14.85 -11.22
N LEU A 15 7.63 15.21 -10.96
CA LEU A 15 7.02 16.41 -11.50
C LEU A 15 6.93 17.49 -10.43
N LYS A 16 7.33 18.72 -10.79
CA LYS A 16 7.01 19.90 -10.00
C LYS A 16 5.63 20.39 -10.44
N HIS A 17 4.63 20.22 -9.56
CA HIS A 17 3.29 20.71 -9.82
C HIS A 17 3.25 22.26 -9.77
N ARG A 18 2.25 22.86 -10.42
CA ARG A 18 2.09 24.34 -10.51
C ARG A 18 1.93 24.99 -9.14
N ASP A 19 1.38 24.28 -8.16
CA ASP A 19 1.23 24.72 -6.77
C ASP A 19 2.50 24.56 -5.92
N GLY A 20 3.61 24.12 -6.52
CA GLY A 20 4.88 23.92 -5.86
C GLY A 20 5.12 22.54 -5.25
N ARG A 21 4.12 21.67 -5.21
CA ARG A 21 4.29 20.28 -4.75
C ARG A 21 5.25 19.49 -5.63
N ARG A 22 5.89 18.50 -5.07
CA ARG A 22 6.71 17.53 -5.79
C ARG A 22 5.97 16.20 -5.82
N ILE A 23 5.53 15.80 -7.01
CA ILE A 23 4.77 14.57 -7.23
C ILE A 23 5.70 13.53 -7.83
N LEU A 24 5.69 12.34 -7.25
CA LEU A 24 6.42 11.17 -7.68
C LEU A 24 5.46 10.12 -8.20
N PHE A 25 5.75 9.58 -9.37
CA PHE A 25 5.17 8.32 -9.86
C PHE A 25 6.29 7.28 -9.88
N GLY A 26 6.08 6.16 -9.20
CA GLY A 26 6.99 5.04 -9.20
C GLY A 26 6.57 4.01 -10.25
N TRP A 27 7.54 3.36 -10.87
CA TRP A 27 7.28 2.20 -11.71
C TRP A 27 7.20 0.95 -10.82
N ALA A 28 6.03 0.31 -10.79
CA ALA A 28 5.79 -0.94 -10.07
C ALA A 28 6.02 -2.13 -11.00
N GLY A 29 7.29 -2.40 -11.27
CA GLY A 29 7.76 -3.57 -11.99
C GLY A 29 8.44 -4.57 -11.05
N MET A 30 8.81 -5.72 -11.58
CA MET A 30 9.49 -6.80 -10.86
C MET A 30 10.76 -7.24 -11.62
N ALA A 31 11.52 -6.26 -12.11
CA ALA A 31 12.63 -6.44 -13.05
C ALA A 31 13.75 -7.36 -12.55
N ASP A 32 13.83 -7.59 -11.25
CA ASP A 32 14.86 -8.40 -10.59
C ASP A 32 14.30 -9.71 -9.97
N ALA A 33 13.07 -10.10 -10.33
CA ALA A 33 12.48 -11.35 -9.90
C ALA A 33 12.53 -12.39 -11.04
N ASP A 34 13.02 -13.58 -10.76
CA ASP A 34 13.08 -14.68 -11.73
C ASP A 34 11.70 -15.07 -12.28
N ALA A 35 10.66 -14.78 -11.49
CA ALA A 35 9.27 -15.06 -11.82
C ALA A 35 8.54 -13.89 -12.48
N GLU A 36 9.21 -12.88 -12.99
CA GLU A 36 8.56 -11.68 -13.56
C GLU A 36 7.54 -12.04 -14.64
N TYR A 37 7.88 -12.98 -15.50
CA TYR A 37 7.01 -13.43 -16.59
C TYR A 37 5.86 -14.34 -16.15
N THR A 38 5.79 -14.70 -14.88
CA THR A 38 4.70 -15.53 -14.31
C THR A 38 3.65 -14.72 -13.58
N VAL A 39 3.77 -13.40 -13.55
CA VAL A 39 2.77 -12.50 -12.93
C VAL A 39 1.42 -12.70 -13.63
N PRO A 40 0.32 -12.91 -12.88
CA PRO A 40 -1.01 -13.25 -13.46
C PRO A 40 -1.48 -12.30 -14.57
N THR A 41 -1.16 -11.02 -14.48
CA THR A 41 -1.56 -10.00 -15.47
C THR A 41 -0.89 -10.15 -16.83
N THR A 42 0.15 -10.98 -16.95
CA THR A 42 0.76 -11.30 -18.26
C THR A 42 -0.22 -12.06 -19.16
N ALA A 43 -1.12 -12.85 -18.59
CA ALA A 43 -2.18 -13.52 -19.33
C ALA A 43 -3.21 -12.52 -19.92
N GLU A 44 -3.30 -11.32 -19.36
CA GLU A 44 -4.14 -10.21 -19.80
C GLU A 44 -3.41 -9.26 -20.76
N GLY A 45 -2.15 -9.56 -21.10
CA GLY A 45 -1.33 -8.77 -22.03
C GLY A 45 -0.58 -7.60 -21.40
N TRP A 46 -0.51 -7.50 -20.07
CA TRP A 46 0.26 -6.44 -19.38
C TRP A 46 1.00 -6.98 -18.14
N GLN A 47 2.03 -6.27 -17.72
CA GLN A 47 2.94 -6.74 -16.67
C GLN A 47 3.26 -5.67 -15.63
N HIS A 48 3.59 -4.48 -16.07
CA HIS A 48 4.03 -3.38 -15.21
C HIS A 48 2.91 -2.34 -15.04
N MET A 49 3.03 -1.55 -13.97
CA MET A 49 2.11 -0.45 -13.70
C MET A 49 2.83 0.70 -12.99
N LEU A 50 2.19 1.82 -12.85
CA LEU A 50 2.66 2.91 -12.01
C LEU A 50 2.05 2.80 -10.61
N THR A 51 2.77 3.32 -9.62
CA THR A 51 2.20 3.58 -8.30
C THR A 51 1.16 4.70 -8.39
N VAL A 52 0.34 4.85 -7.36
CA VAL A 52 -0.43 6.09 -7.22
C VAL A 52 0.52 7.29 -7.15
N PRO A 53 0.06 8.48 -7.59
CA PRO A 53 0.85 9.70 -7.43
C PRO A 53 1.09 9.99 -5.96
N ARG A 54 2.35 10.26 -5.60
CA ARG A 54 2.79 10.53 -4.24
C ARG A 54 3.36 11.93 -4.12
N GLU A 55 2.90 12.68 -3.15
CA GLU A 55 3.55 13.91 -2.76
C GLU A 55 4.80 13.60 -1.93
N VAL A 56 5.94 14.17 -2.36
CA VAL A 56 7.22 14.02 -1.66
C VAL A 56 7.51 15.29 -0.88
N THR A 57 7.62 15.17 0.43
CA THR A 57 7.93 16.27 1.35
C THR A 57 9.21 16.01 2.11
N LEU A 58 9.82 17.05 2.64
CA LEU A 58 10.96 16.96 3.55
C LEU A 58 10.51 17.38 4.94
N HIS A 59 10.65 16.49 5.91
CA HIS A 59 10.33 16.75 7.31
C HIS A 59 11.49 16.30 8.19
N GLU A 60 12.04 17.21 8.97
CA GLU A 60 13.20 16.96 9.86
C GLU A 60 14.36 16.24 9.16
N GLY A 61 14.67 16.66 7.92
CA GLY A 61 15.75 16.08 7.13
C GLY A 61 15.46 14.72 6.50
N ARG A 62 14.24 14.18 6.65
CA ARG A 62 13.80 12.91 6.06
C ARG A 62 12.75 13.13 4.98
N LEU A 63 12.84 12.36 3.91
CA LEU A 63 11.80 12.36 2.88
C LEU A 63 10.60 11.55 3.37
N ARG A 64 9.42 12.12 3.16
CA ARG A 64 8.14 11.44 3.32
C ARG A 64 7.44 11.34 1.96
N GLN A 65 6.75 10.25 1.73
CA GLN A 65 6.00 9.99 0.52
C GLN A 65 4.56 9.66 0.92
N ASN A 66 3.62 10.52 0.58
CA ASN A 66 2.20 10.30 0.86
C ASN A 66 1.41 10.26 -0.44
N PRO A 67 0.33 9.47 -0.52
CA PRO A 67 -0.58 9.58 -1.64
C PRO A 67 -1.09 11.01 -1.74
N VAL A 68 -1.24 11.52 -2.97
CA VAL A 68 -1.80 12.86 -3.15
C VAL A 68 -3.22 12.92 -2.60
N LYS A 69 -3.58 14.05 -2.00
CA LYS A 69 -4.91 14.25 -1.39
C LYS A 69 -6.08 14.10 -2.36
N GLU A 70 -5.84 14.30 -3.64
CA GLU A 70 -6.83 14.16 -4.70
C GLU A 70 -7.41 12.74 -4.80
N LEU A 71 -6.66 11.72 -4.31
CA LEU A 71 -7.15 10.35 -4.24
C LEU A 71 -8.32 10.18 -3.25
N ASP A 72 -8.46 11.07 -2.29
CA ASP A 72 -9.60 11.01 -1.35
C ASP A 72 -10.94 11.24 -2.06
N ALA A 73 -10.95 11.91 -3.22
CA ALA A 73 -12.14 12.07 -4.05
C ALA A 73 -12.63 10.76 -4.68
N MET A 74 -11.80 9.71 -4.70
CA MET A 74 -12.19 8.38 -5.18
C MET A 74 -12.93 7.56 -4.12
N ARG A 75 -13.04 8.04 -2.88
CA ARG A 75 -13.76 7.36 -1.80
C ARG A 75 -15.27 7.41 -2.08
N LEU A 76 -15.89 6.23 -2.26
CA LEU A 76 -17.33 6.12 -2.53
C LEU A 76 -18.15 6.01 -1.25
N GLN A 77 -17.81 5.03 -0.44
CA GLN A 77 -18.56 4.65 0.74
C GLN A 77 -17.59 4.29 1.87
N GLN A 78 -17.86 4.82 3.05
CA GLN A 78 -17.18 4.35 4.26
C GLN A 78 -17.82 3.05 4.74
N LEU A 79 -16.98 2.07 5.01
CA LEU A 79 -17.38 0.73 5.46
C LEU A 79 -17.14 0.58 6.96
N PRO A 80 -17.94 -0.23 7.66
CA PRO A 80 -17.68 -0.58 9.06
C PRO A 80 -16.28 -1.22 9.19
N CYS A 81 -15.46 -0.66 10.08
CA CYS A 81 -14.14 -1.20 10.37
C CYS A 81 -13.78 -0.88 11.82
N LYS A 82 -13.44 -1.91 12.58
CA LYS A 82 -13.08 -1.78 14.00
C LYS A 82 -11.98 -2.77 14.33
N ALA A 83 -11.03 -2.35 15.17
CA ALA A 83 -9.97 -3.22 15.65
C ALA A 83 -10.55 -4.45 16.36
N GLY A 84 -10.00 -5.62 16.07
CA GLY A 84 -10.45 -6.92 16.57
C GLY A 84 -11.62 -7.56 15.82
N GLU A 85 -12.25 -6.84 14.89
CA GLU A 85 -13.36 -7.34 14.07
C GLU A 85 -12.94 -7.41 12.60
N MET A 86 -13.39 -8.46 11.90
CA MET A 86 -13.14 -8.60 10.47
C MET A 86 -14.07 -7.68 9.70
N ALA A 87 -13.50 -6.75 8.94
CA ALA A 87 -14.22 -5.93 7.98
C ALA A 87 -14.17 -6.57 6.58
N VAL A 88 -15.25 -6.42 5.82
CA VAL A 88 -15.36 -6.92 4.45
C VAL A 88 -15.52 -5.73 3.50
N VAL A 89 -14.67 -5.70 2.49
CA VAL A 89 -14.80 -4.81 1.34
C VAL A 89 -15.47 -5.61 0.22
N PRO A 90 -16.63 -5.21 -0.26
CA PRO A 90 -17.38 -5.98 -1.26
C PRO A 90 -16.73 -5.95 -2.65
N ASP A 91 -15.62 -5.28 -2.79
CA ASP A 91 -14.84 -5.12 -4.01
C ASP A 91 -13.34 -5.39 -3.79
N THR A 92 -12.53 -5.19 -4.82
CA THR A 92 -11.08 -5.40 -4.81
C THR A 92 -10.29 -4.15 -4.44
N VAL A 93 -10.89 -2.96 -4.53
CA VAL A 93 -10.21 -1.68 -4.34
C VAL A 93 -10.68 -0.96 -3.09
N PHE A 94 -9.73 -0.54 -2.26
CA PHE A 94 -10.04 0.14 -1.00
C PHE A 94 -8.93 1.08 -0.53
N ASP A 95 -9.34 2.01 0.34
CA ASP A 95 -8.47 2.88 1.11
C ASP A 95 -8.74 2.65 2.60
N LEU A 96 -7.72 2.25 3.33
CA LEU A 96 -7.78 2.03 4.78
C LEU A 96 -6.83 3.00 5.48
N GLU A 97 -7.34 3.74 6.42
CA GLU A 97 -6.54 4.55 7.35
C GLU A 97 -6.69 4.00 8.76
N ILE A 98 -5.57 3.85 9.46
CA ILE A 98 -5.52 3.47 10.87
C ILE A 98 -4.71 4.54 11.59
N GLY A 99 -5.34 5.23 12.52
CA GLY A 99 -4.71 6.24 13.36
C GLY A 99 -4.65 5.82 14.82
N GLY A 100 -3.93 6.59 15.65
CA GLY A 100 -3.88 6.36 17.10
C GLY A 100 -3.28 5.01 17.51
N MET A 101 -2.46 4.42 16.65
CA MET A 101 -1.82 3.12 16.91
C MET A 101 -0.83 3.19 18.07
N LYS A 102 -0.79 2.13 18.87
CA LYS A 102 0.14 2.00 20.00
C LYS A 102 0.61 0.56 20.15
N GLY A 103 1.94 0.42 20.29
CA GLY A 103 2.56 -0.89 20.51
C GLY A 103 2.47 -1.83 19.32
N PRO A 104 2.78 -3.11 19.51
CA PRO A 104 2.75 -4.12 18.46
C PRO A 104 1.36 -4.33 17.87
N PHE A 105 1.30 -4.64 16.57
CA PHE A 105 0.06 -4.95 15.87
C PHE A 105 0.27 -5.98 14.76
N GLU A 106 -0.82 -6.56 14.31
CA GLU A 106 -0.94 -7.35 13.10
C GLU A 106 -2.16 -6.87 12.30
N LEU A 107 -1.94 -6.44 11.06
CA LEU A 107 -2.98 -6.11 10.11
C LEU A 107 -2.98 -7.19 9.03
N ARG A 108 -4.08 -7.94 8.93
CA ARG A 108 -4.30 -8.93 7.87
C ARG A 108 -5.17 -8.35 6.77
N LEU A 109 -4.71 -8.51 5.55
CA LEU A 109 -5.43 -8.19 4.32
C LEU A 109 -5.64 -9.51 3.58
N ASN A 110 -6.88 -9.95 3.49
CA ASN A 110 -7.21 -11.34 3.28
C ASN A 110 -6.44 -12.22 4.30
N GLU A 111 -6.38 -13.52 4.10
CA GLU A 111 -5.71 -14.40 5.06
C GLU A 111 -4.18 -14.38 4.92
N SER A 112 -3.68 -14.09 3.72
CA SER A 112 -2.30 -14.35 3.34
C SER A 112 -1.37 -13.13 3.29
N CYS A 113 -1.89 -11.90 3.32
CA CYS A 113 -1.08 -10.68 3.35
C CYS A 113 -1.09 -10.06 4.74
N VAL A 114 0.06 -9.96 5.38
CA VAL A 114 0.20 -9.52 6.77
C VAL A 114 1.20 -8.38 6.89
N LEU A 115 0.72 -7.22 7.35
CA LEU A 115 1.57 -6.16 7.88
C LEU A 115 1.62 -6.28 9.39
N SER A 116 2.80 -6.30 9.97
CA SER A 116 2.97 -6.39 11.42
C SER A 116 4.06 -5.46 11.92
N PHE A 117 3.94 -5.07 13.19
CA PHE A 117 4.97 -4.36 13.93
C PHE A 117 5.21 -5.08 15.26
N ASP A 118 6.45 -5.40 15.58
CA ASP A 118 6.84 -6.14 16.78
C ASP A 118 7.43 -5.25 17.89
N GLY A 119 7.44 -3.93 17.69
CA GLY A 119 8.08 -2.94 18.56
C GLY A 119 9.43 -2.44 18.02
N LYS A 120 9.94 -3.02 16.93
CA LYS A 120 11.21 -2.65 16.31
C LYS A 120 11.16 -2.68 14.78
N LEU A 121 10.47 -3.67 14.22
CA LEU A 121 10.41 -3.91 12.79
C LEU A 121 8.96 -3.85 12.31
N VAL A 122 8.73 -3.08 11.26
CA VAL A 122 7.53 -3.22 10.43
C VAL A 122 7.83 -4.24 9.34
N SER A 123 7.00 -5.27 9.24
CA SER A 123 7.18 -6.37 8.30
C SER A 123 5.92 -6.54 7.45
N LEU A 124 6.08 -6.52 6.14
CA LEU A 124 5.06 -6.95 5.18
C LEU A 124 5.40 -8.36 4.72
N ARG A 125 4.50 -9.32 4.98
CA ARG A 125 4.65 -10.72 4.60
C ARG A 125 3.47 -11.20 3.77
N PHE A 126 3.78 -12.10 2.84
CA PHE A 126 2.81 -12.93 2.15
C PHE A 126 3.00 -14.38 2.63
N GLU A 127 1.95 -15.00 3.11
CA GLU A 127 1.96 -16.38 3.63
C GLU A 127 1.79 -17.42 2.52
N ASP A 128 1.64 -16.95 1.28
CA ASP A 128 1.55 -17.77 0.07
C ASP A 128 2.35 -17.13 -1.09
N GLU A 129 2.17 -17.64 -2.30
CA GLU A 129 2.86 -17.15 -3.50
C GLU A 129 2.32 -15.82 -4.05
N LEU A 130 1.34 -15.18 -3.39
CA LEU A 130 0.73 -13.92 -3.87
C LEU A 130 1.71 -12.76 -3.94
N GLY A 131 2.85 -12.86 -3.27
CA GLY A 131 3.96 -11.90 -3.34
C GLY A 131 4.87 -12.10 -4.54
N SER A 132 4.61 -13.08 -5.40
CA SER A 132 5.40 -13.40 -6.60
C SER A 132 6.90 -13.47 -6.32
N GLY A 133 7.31 -14.34 -5.38
CA GLY A 133 8.70 -14.56 -4.99
C GLY A 133 9.27 -13.55 -3.99
N ARG A 134 8.51 -12.49 -3.62
CA ARG A 134 8.92 -11.49 -2.63
C ARG A 134 8.07 -11.57 -1.38
N GLN A 135 8.22 -12.64 -0.63
CA GLN A 135 7.34 -12.99 0.47
C GLN A 135 7.52 -12.16 1.74
N CYS A 136 8.64 -11.47 1.89
CA CYS A 136 8.87 -10.66 3.08
C CYS A 136 9.67 -9.39 2.79
N ARG A 137 9.19 -8.26 3.34
CA ARG A 137 9.90 -6.97 3.36
C ARG A 137 9.86 -6.41 4.76
N ARG A 138 10.95 -5.77 5.19
CA ARG A 138 11.08 -5.25 6.54
C ARG A 138 11.67 -3.84 6.53
N ALA A 139 11.25 -3.03 7.50
CA ALA A 139 11.83 -1.74 7.78
C ALA A 139 11.93 -1.52 9.29
N GLU A 140 12.97 -0.88 9.75
CA GLU A 140 13.09 -0.47 11.14
C GLU A 140 12.17 0.71 11.43
N ALA A 141 11.49 0.66 12.58
CA ALA A 141 10.70 1.75 13.11
C ALA A 141 10.79 1.73 14.64
N SER A 142 10.90 2.88 15.25
CA SER A 142 10.88 3.01 16.72
C SER A 142 9.45 2.94 17.27
N ASP A 143 8.49 3.38 16.47
CA ASP A 143 7.06 3.37 16.77
C ASP A 143 6.25 3.33 15.46
N VAL A 144 4.99 2.95 15.56
CA VAL A 144 4.00 3.10 14.49
C VAL A 144 2.77 3.81 15.06
N ARG A 145 2.51 5.00 14.55
CA ARG A 145 1.40 5.87 14.98
C ARG A 145 0.20 5.80 14.05
N ASN A 146 0.47 5.63 12.77
CA ASN A 146 -0.55 5.50 11.74
C ASN A 146 -0.07 4.64 10.58
N VAL A 147 -1.05 4.06 9.89
CA VAL A 147 -0.86 3.31 8.65
C VAL A 147 -1.98 3.71 7.68
N ARG A 148 -1.64 3.96 6.41
CA ARG A 148 -2.60 4.03 5.31
C ARG A 148 -2.30 2.93 4.32
N VAL A 149 -3.33 2.24 3.86
CA VAL A 149 -3.25 1.19 2.85
C VAL A 149 -4.13 1.54 1.68
N LEU A 150 -3.53 1.64 0.51
CA LEU A 150 -4.24 1.71 -0.76
C LEU A 150 -4.09 0.37 -1.47
N ALA A 151 -5.21 -0.28 -1.73
CA ALA A 151 -5.25 -1.53 -2.48
C ALA A 151 -6.01 -1.31 -3.78
N ASP A 152 -5.40 -1.75 -4.86
CA ASP A 152 -6.02 -1.90 -6.16
C ASP A 152 -6.01 -3.39 -6.54
N THR A 153 -6.54 -3.73 -7.69
CA THR A 153 -6.74 -5.12 -8.14
C THR A 153 -5.48 -5.97 -8.05
N SER A 154 -4.30 -5.40 -8.32
CA SER A 154 -3.02 -6.13 -8.38
C SER A 154 -1.84 -5.41 -7.72
N ILE A 155 -2.08 -4.34 -6.98
CA ILE A 155 -1.04 -3.61 -6.26
C ILE A 155 -1.51 -3.22 -4.87
N LEU A 156 -0.58 -3.22 -3.94
CA LEU A 156 -0.76 -2.81 -2.55
C LEU A 156 0.29 -1.75 -2.23
N GLU A 157 -0.16 -0.60 -1.76
CA GLU A 157 0.70 0.48 -1.30
C GLU A 157 0.39 0.80 0.16
N ILE A 158 1.38 0.69 1.02
CA ILE A 158 1.25 0.86 2.46
C ILE A 158 2.16 1.98 2.92
N TYR A 159 1.60 2.97 3.57
CA TYR A 159 2.27 4.16 4.07
C TYR A 159 2.25 4.13 5.59
N VAL A 160 3.42 4.12 6.22
CA VAL A 160 3.60 4.07 7.67
C VAL A 160 4.11 5.42 8.13
N ASN A 161 3.55 5.94 9.22
CA ASN A 161 3.95 7.20 9.85
C ASN A 161 4.01 8.36 8.86
N ASP A 162 2.89 8.64 8.19
CA ASP A 162 2.79 9.70 7.19
C ASP A 162 3.83 9.56 6.07
N GLY A 163 4.09 8.32 5.64
CA GLY A 163 4.99 8.02 4.54
C GLY A 163 6.49 8.10 4.89
N GLU A 164 6.87 7.99 6.17
CA GLU A 164 8.26 7.78 6.58
C GLU A 164 8.79 6.45 6.04
N THR A 165 7.93 5.43 6.02
CA THR A 165 8.19 4.14 5.38
C THR A 165 7.05 3.82 4.43
N VAL A 166 7.40 3.36 3.23
CA VAL A 166 6.41 2.97 2.22
C VAL A 166 6.76 1.58 1.70
N PHE A 167 5.77 0.69 1.74
CA PHE A 167 5.83 -0.59 1.06
C PHE A 167 4.94 -0.53 -0.17
N THR A 168 5.46 -0.96 -1.31
CA THR A 168 4.71 -1.16 -2.53
C THR A 168 4.90 -2.60 -2.98
N SER A 169 3.86 -3.33 -3.28
CA SER A 169 3.93 -4.71 -3.71
C SER A 169 2.88 -5.05 -4.75
N ARG A 170 3.24 -5.85 -5.72
CA ARG A 170 2.24 -6.58 -6.48
C ARG A 170 1.54 -7.56 -5.52
N TRP A 171 0.23 -7.70 -5.68
CA TRP A 171 -0.62 -8.52 -4.83
C TRP A 171 -1.80 -9.05 -5.64
N PHE A 172 -1.95 -10.37 -5.69
CA PHE A 172 -2.88 -11.04 -6.59
C PHE A 172 -3.85 -11.97 -5.83
N PRO A 173 -4.65 -11.45 -4.89
CA PRO A 173 -5.62 -12.28 -4.18
C PRO A 173 -6.67 -12.80 -5.15
N LYS A 174 -7.05 -14.08 -4.97
CA LYS A 174 -7.98 -14.78 -5.84
C LYS A 174 -9.44 -14.48 -5.52
N GLU A 175 -9.71 -14.03 -4.30
CA GLU A 175 -11.03 -13.73 -3.81
C GLU A 175 -11.60 -12.47 -4.48
N ALA A 176 -12.90 -12.47 -4.79
CA ALA A 176 -13.59 -11.30 -5.34
C ALA A 176 -13.78 -10.17 -4.32
N GLN A 177 -13.74 -10.51 -3.03
CA GLN A 177 -13.85 -9.57 -1.92
C GLN A 177 -12.52 -9.43 -1.20
N ARG A 178 -12.32 -8.33 -0.50
CA ARG A 178 -11.18 -8.14 0.41
C ARG A 178 -11.65 -8.17 1.85
N THR A 179 -10.82 -8.72 2.71
CA THR A 179 -11.04 -8.70 4.16
C THR A 179 -9.90 -7.93 4.83
N VAL A 180 -10.26 -7.24 5.91
CA VAL A 180 -9.34 -6.44 6.72
C VAL A 180 -9.54 -6.81 8.18
N LEU A 181 -8.48 -7.20 8.86
CA LEU A 181 -8.51 -7.49 10.29
C LEU A 181 -7.30 -6.84 10.97
N LEU A 182 -7.55 -5.88 11.86
CA LEU A 182 -6.52 -5.31 12.72
C LEU A 182 -6.54 -6.00 14.08
N LYS A 183 -5.45 -6.66 14.44
CA LYS A 183 -5.17 -7.13 15.80
C LYS A 183 -4.17 -6.16 16.44
N GLY A 184 -4.63 -5.36 17.38
CA GLY A 184 -3.89 -4.28 18.02
C GLY A 184 -4.80 -3.11 18.34
N GLN A 185 -4.20 -1.98 18.73
CA GLN A 185 -4.92 -0.73 19.01
C GLN A 185 -4.83 0.22 17.81
N GLY A 186 -5.93 0.85 17.46
CA GLY A 186 -6.00 1.87 16.41
C GLY A 186 -7.43 2.17 16.00
N ASP A 187 -7.64 3.38 15.50
CA ASP A 187 -8.92 3.86 14.96
C ASP A 187 -8.93 3.62 13.45
N CYS A 188 -9.78 2.69 13.01
CA CYS A 188 -9.87 2.29 11.62
C CYS A 188 -10.90 3.13 10.86
N ARG A 189 -10.53 3.59 9.66
CA ARG A 189 -11.43 4.17 8.66
C ARG A 189 -11.19 3.46 7.34
N LEU A 190 -12.21 2.82 6.82
CA LEU A 190 -12.14 2.00 5.62
C LEU A 190 -13.13 2.53 4.59
N TRP A 191 -12.68 2.72 3.36
CA TRP A 191 -13.53 3.14 2.24
C TRP A 191 -13.38 2.18 1.06
N GLN A 192 -14.49 1.89 0.45
CA GLN A 192 -14.52 1.37 -0.90
C GLN A 192 -14.13 2.50 -1.85
N LEU A 193 -13.26 2.22 -2.82
CA LEU A 193 -12.88 3.18 -3.86
C LEU A 193 -13.68 2.95 -5.15
N GLN A 194 -13.76 4.01 -5.94
CA GLN A 194 -14.29 3.95 -7.30
C GLN A 194 -13.32 3.17 -8.20
N LYS A 195 -13.83 2.17 -8.91
CA LYS A 195 -13.06 1.35 -9.84
C LYS A 195 -12.80 2.00 -11.19
N GLU A 196 -13.57 2.98 -11.56
CA GLU A 196 -13.48 3.57 -12.88
C GLU A 196 -12.93 4.98 -12.83
N SER A 197 -11.89 5.18 -13.60
CA SER A 197 -11.62 6.48 -14.20
C SER A 197 -11.18 6.23 -15.63
N PHE A 198 -12.10 5.82 -16.48
CA PHE A 198 -11.90 6.07 -17.90
C PHE A 198 -12.10 7.56 -18.11
N ILE A 199 -11.00 8.30 -18.18
CA ILE A 199 -11.00 9.57 -18.85
C ILE A 199 -11.33 9.24 -20.29
N GLN A 200 -12.56 9.43 -20.71
CA GLN A 200 -12.87 9.55 -22.13
C GLN A 200 -12.17 10.84 -22.59
N LEU A 201 -11.05 10.64 -23.29
CA LEU A 201 -10.37 11.70 -24.01
C LEU A 201 -11.21 12.10 -25.21
#